data_5ccd9e68b1c11b3fc29a7c3bc67cfd0b
#
_entry.id   5ccd9e68b1c11b3fc29a7c3bc67cfd0b
#
_cell.length_a   1.000
_cell.length_b   1.000
_cell.length_c   1.000
_cell.angle_alpha   90.00
_cell.angle_beta   90.00
_cell.angle_gamma   90.00
#
_symmetry.space_group_name_H-M   'P 1'
#
loop_
_entity.id
_entity.type
_entity.pdbx_description
1 polymer ?
#
loop_
_entity_poly.entity_id
_entity_poly.type
_entity_poly.pdbx_seq_one_letter_code
_entity_poly.pdbx_strand_id
1 'polypeptide(L)'
;MKITIQELSKSFGGRDIFNNFSLEVDSGVRLCVCGPNGTGKSTLLRLLAGVEPADGGRVILPRGCRLGFVEQELSEEALDTPLLTYVLDVLHDWNEFWAEWEEAAQQKDEARLTQLMHRQAELEATHGYNPEHRAKAVLSGLGFAESKWLRTLRELSGGWRERAKLARVLTAGADVLLLDEP
;
A
#
# COMPACT_ATOMS: atom_id res chain seq x y z
N MET A 1 18.72 6.84 -0.84
CA MET A 1 17.34 7.18 -0.42
C MET A 1 17.30 7.09 1.09
N LYS A 2 16.82 8.11 1.82
CA LYS A 2 16.89 8.18 3.28
C LYS A 2 15.56 8.63 3.85
N ILE A 3 15.05 7.92 4.83
CA ILE A 3 13.88 8.33 5.64
C ILE A 3 14.41 9.02 6.88
N THR A 4 13.88 10.18 7.23
CA THR A 4 14.29 10.92 8.41
C THR A 4 13.09 11.25 9.29
N ILE A 5 13.17 10.86 10.53
CA ILE A 5 12.23 11.25 11.60
C ILE A 5 12.93 12.34 12.40
N GLN A 6 12.31 13.49 12.58
CA GLN A 6 12.86 14.62 13.32
C GLN A 6 11.92 15.02 14.46
N GLU A 7 12.42 14.91 15.69
CA GLU A 7 11.78 15.38 16.93
C GLU A 7 10.31 14.95 17.06
N LEU A 8 9.99 13.72 16.58
CA LEU A 8 8.64 13.19 16.54
C LEU A 8 8.07 13.07 17.94
N SER A 9 6.90 13.65 18.17
CA SER A 9 6.18 13.61 19.43
C SER A 9 4.75 13.15 19.19
N LYS A 10 4.25 12.26 20.05
CA LYS A 10 2.89 11.74 20.01
C LYS A 10 2.44 11.33 21.40
N SER A 11 1.23 11.76 21.77
CA SER A 11 0.57 11.38 23.01
C SER A 11 -0.85 10.91 22.79
N PHE A 12 -1.34 10.01 23.65
CA PHE A 12 -2.73 9.59 23.71
C PHE A 12 -3.23 9.66 25.14
N GLY A 13 -4.35 10.36 25.36
CA GLY A 13 -4.98 10.47 26.67
C GLY A 13 -4.05 11.00 27.77
N GLY A 14 -3.13 11.91 27.42
CA GLY A 14 -2.16 12.50 28.35
C GLY A 14 -0.93 11.60 28.64
N ARG A 15 -0.79 10.47 27.95
CA ARG A 15 0.39 9.61 28.02
C ARG A 15 1.24 9.80 26.78
N ASP A 16 2.50 10.20 26.97
CA ASP A 16 3.48 10.34 25.90
C ASP A 16 3.89 8.94 25.41
N ILE A 17 3.75 8.72 24.09
CA ILE A 17 4.26 7.54 23.38
C ILE A 17 5.63 7.85 22.79
N PHE A 18 5.77 9.01 22.15
CA PHE A 18 7.03 9.54 21.65
C PHE A 18 7.23 10.97 22.16
N ASN A 19 8.46 11.27 22.55
CA ASN A 19 8.87 12.60 22.99
C ASN A 19 10.21 12.94 22.34
N ASN A 20 10.17 13.84 21.35
CA ASN A 20 11.34 14.28 20.57
C ASN A 20 12.16 13.10 19.95
N PHE A 21 11.47 12.07 19.51
CA PHE A 21 12.10 10.89 18.90
C PHE A 21 12.66 11.23 17.51
N SER A 22 13.93 10.93 17.29
CA SER A 22 14.60 11.13 16.00
C SER A 22 15.28 9.86 15.54
N LEU A 23 15.15 9.55 14.25
CA LEU A 23 15.74 8.35 13.63
C LEU A 23 16.00 8.62 12.15
N GLU A 24 17.09 8.08 11.64
CA GLU A 24 17.39 8.06 10.21
C GLU A 24 17.55 6.61 9.73
N VAL A 25 16.93 6.30 8.59
CA VAL A 25 16.98 4.98 7.97
C VAL A 25 17.43 5.11 6.53
N ASP A 26 18.56 4.52 6.18
CA ASP A 26 19.08 4.50 4.83
C ASP A 26 18.42 3.44 3.94
N SER A 27 18.51 3.60 2.61
CA SER A 27 18.00 2.58 1.67
C SER A 27 18.74 1.24 1.84
N GLY A 28 17.98 0.16 1.62
CA GLY A 28 18.49 -1.21 1.76
C GLY A 28 18.55 -1.72 3.19
N VAL A 29 18.26 -0.90 4.19
CA VAL A 29 18.21 -1.30 5.60
C VAL A 29 16.90 -2.05 5.88
N ARG A 30 17.01 -3.14 6.63
CA ARG A 30 15.89 -3.85 7.25
C ARG A 30 15.89 -3.52 8.73
N LEU A 31 14.95 -2.68 9.16
CA LEU A 31 14.82 -2.24 10.54
C LEU A 31 13.70 -3.03 11.23
N CYS A 32 14.02 -3.63 12.37
CA CYS A 32 13.02 -4.26 13.23
C CYS A 32 12.81 -3.41 14.49
N VAL A 33 11.54 -3.06 14.75
CA VAL A 33 11.13 -2.35 15.98
C VAL A 33 10.60 -3.38 16.96
N CYS A 34 11.33 -3.60 18.04
CA CYS A 34 11.01 -4.59 19.09
C CYS A 34 10.62 -3.93 20.40
N GLY A 35 9.77 -4.57 21.16
CA GLY A 35 9.36 -4.13 22.50
C GLY A 35 8.04 -4.76 22.94
N PRO A 36 7.66 -4.62 24.23
CA PRO A 36 6.37 -5.10 24.76
C PRO A 36 5.16 -4.50 24.01
N ASN A 37 3.98 -5.12 24.19
CA ASN A 37 2.75 -4.56 23.65
C ASN A 37 2.43 -3.22 24.32
N GLY A 38 1.85 -2.29 23.54
CA GLY A 38 1.50 -0.95 24.03
C GLY A 38 2.67 0.04 24.13
N THR A 39 3.87 -0.29 23.61
CA THR A 39 5.03 0.64 23.61
C THR A 39 5.05 1.61 22.43
N GLY A 40 4.07 1.54 21.52
CA GLY A 40 3.96 2.46 20.39
C GLY A 40 4.52 1.94 19.06
N LYS A 41 4.83 0.64 18.92
CA LYS A 41 5.35 0.08 17.66
C LYS A 41 4.42 0.36 16.48
N SER A 42 3.16 -0.05 16.58
CA SER A 42 2.14 0.22 15.55
C SER A 42 1.88 1.71 15.35
N THR A 43 1.95 2.50 16.44
CA THR A 43 1.82 3.96 16.37
C THR A 43 2.95 4.57 15.52
N LEU A 44 4.20 4.10 15.70
CA LEU A 44 5.33 4.55 14.88
C LEU A 44 5.10 4.27 13.40
N LEU A 45 4.65 3.05 13.07
CA LEU A 45 4.36 2.67 11.68
C LEU A 45 3.23 3.51 11.08
N ARG A 46 2.16 3.78 11.84
CA ARG A 46 1.05 4.66 11.40
C ARG A 46 1.48 6.11 11.20
N LEU A 47 2.35 6.63 12.08
CA LEU A 47 2.94 7.97 11.93
C LEU A 47 3.83 8.04 10.67
N LEU A 48 4.64 7.01 10.40
CA LEU A 48 5.45 6.91 9.19
C LEU A 48 4.61 6.81 7.93
N ALA A 49 3.48 6.06 8.00
CA ALA A 49 2.53 5.91 6.91
C ALA A 49 1.68 7.18 6.66
N GLY A 50 1.71 8.15 7.57
CA GLY A 50 0.85 9.33 7.49
C GLY A 50 -0.63 9.07 7.82
N VAL A 51 -0.96 7.87 8.30
CA VAL A 51 -2.32 7.48 8.74
C VAL A 51 -2.67 8.15 10.08
N GLU A 52 -1.68 8.31 10.95
CA GLU A 52 -1.80 8.99 12.23
C GLU A 52 -1.03 10.32 12.19
N PRO A 53 -1.63 11.47 12.56
CA PRO A 53 -0.90 12.74 12.64
C PRO A 53 0.02 12.77 13.87
N ALA A 54 1.22 13.33 13.71
CA ALA A 54 2.10 13.63 14.82
C ALA A 54 1.63 14.88 15.59
N ASP A 55 1.86 14.92 16.91
CA ASP A 55 1.59 16.10 17.73
C ASP A 55 2.74 17.11 17.62
N GLY A 56 3.96 16.66 17.28
CA GLY A 56 5.13 17.49 17.02
C GLY A 56 6.18 16.77 16.19
N GLY A 57 7.12 17.53 15.64
CA GLY A 57 8.14 16.99 14.75
C GLY A 57 7.62 16.69 13.35
N ARG A 58 8.38 15.86 12.60
CA ARG A 58 7.99 15.51 11.22
C ARG A 58 8.67 14.23 10.74
N VAL A 59 8.04 13.58 9.78
CA VAL A 59 8.59 12.49 8.98
C VAL A 59 8.92 13.03 7.58
N ILE A 60 10.13 12.83 7.13
CA ILE A 60 10.61 13.26 5.81
C ILE A 60 10.90 12.01 4.99
N LEU A 61 10.09 11.83 3.93
CA LEU A 61 10.29 10.80 2.92
C LEU A 61 10.98 11.40 1.70
N PRO A 62 11.81 10.65 0.97
CA PRO A 62 12.36 11.07 -0.29
C PRO A 62 11.26 11.41 -1.31
N ARG A 63 11.52 12.35 -2.21
CA ARG A 63 10.56 12.69 -3.28
C ARG A 63 10.29 11.47 -4.15
N GLY A 64 9.01 11.23 -4.44
CA GLY A 64 8.56 10.10 -5.27
C GLY A 64 8.66 8.73 -4.58
N CYS A 65 8.99 8.68 -3.29
CA CYS A 65 9.02 7.44 -2.52
C CYS A 65 7.60 6.89 -2.34
N ARG A 66 7.37 5.67 -2.83
CA ARG A 66 6.12 4.94 -2.63
C ARG A 66 6.22 4.14 -1.35
N LEU A 67 5.38 4.47 -0.40
CA LEU A 67 5.32 3.80 0.88
C LEU A 67 4.17 2.80 0.88
N GLY A 68 4.47 1.56 1.22
CA GLY A 68 3.48 0.51 1.42
C GLY A 68 3.33 0.19 2.90
N PHE A 69 2.12 0.32 3.40
CA PHE A 69 1.78 -0.01 4.78
C PHE A 69 0.81 -1.19 4.81
N VAL A 70 1.19 -2.25 5.51
CA VAL A 70 0.34 -3.41 5.74
C VAL A 70 -0.36 -3.22 7.08
N GLU A 71 -1.64 -2.88 7.03
CA GLU A 71 -2.48 -2.69 8.22
C GLU A 71 -2.78 -4.03 8.91
N GLN A 72 -2.99 -3.97 10.22
CA GLN A 72 -3.24 -5.14 11.04
C GLN A 72 -4.60 -5.78 10.72
N GLU A 73 -5.63 -4.98 10.46
CA GLU A 73 -7.00 -5.45 10.22
C GLU A 73 -7.50 -5.12 8.82
N LEU A 74 -8.33 -6.00 8.26
CA LEU A 74 -9.09 -5.77 7.03
C LEU A 74 -10.49 -5.26 7.40
N SER A 75 -10.99 -4.28 6.63
CA SER A 75 -12.38 -3.85 6.77
C SER A 75 -13.36 -4.95 6.32
N GLU A 76 -14.59 -4.89 6.78
CA GLU A 76 -15.64 -5.83 6.38
C GLU A 76 -15.85 -5.83 4.85
N GLU A 77 -15.79 -4.64 4.22
CA GLU A 77 -15.91 -4.48 2.77
C GLU A 77 -14.76 -5.18 2.03
N ALA A 78 -13.54 -5.03 2.55
CA ALA A 78 -12.37 -5.72 1.97
C ALA A 78 -12.51 -7.24 2.10
N LEU A 79 -13.09 -7.75 3.18
CA LEU A 79 -13.28 -9.19 3.36
C LEU A 79 -14.19 -9.81 2.29
N ASP A 80 -15.17 -9.08 1.77
CA ASP A 80 -16.10 -9.55 0.74
C ASP A 80 -15.56 -9.32 -0.69
N THR A 81 -14.39 -8.71 -0.83
CA THR A 81 -13.75 -8.46 -2.12
C THR A 81 -12.97 -9.71 -2.60
N PRO A 82 -13.06 -10.09 -3.90
CA PRO A 82 -12.23 -11.12 -4.48
C PRO A 82 -10.73 -10.79 -4.38
N LEU A 83 -9.88 -11.79 -4.14
CA LEU A 83 -8.46 -11.62 -3.89
C LEU A 83 -7.74 -10.79 -4.97
N LEU A 84 -7.96 -11.10 -6.25
CA LEU A 84 -7.31 -10.39 -7.35
C LEU A 84 -7.78 -8.93 -7.41
N THR A 85 -9.07 -8.69 -7.24
CA THR A 85 -9.65 -7.33 -7.19
C THR A 85 -9.07 -6.54 -6.03
N TYR A 86 -8.99 -7.12 -4.83
CA TYR A 86 -8.39 -6.49 -3.66
C TYR A 86 -6.94 -6.07 -3.90
N VAL A 87 -6.16 -6.92 -4.57
CA VAL A 87 -4.75 -6.63 -4.86
C VAL A 87 -4.61 -5.54 -5.92
N LEU A 88 -5.49 -5.52 -6.93
CA LEU A 88 -5.49 -4.51 -8.00
C LEU A 88 -6.03 -3.16 -7.55
N ASP A 89 -6.91 -3.13 -6.56
CA ASP A 89 -7.54 -1.90 -6.07
C ASP A 89 -6.53 -0.86 -5.55
N VAL A 90 -5.33 -1.25 -5.18
CA VAL A 90 -4.25 -0.33 -4.81
C VAL A 90 -3.77 0.55 -5.98
N LEU A 91 -4.08 0.18 -7.19
CA LEU A 91 -3.70 0.90 -8.41
C LEU A 91 -4.85 1.83 -8.85
N HIS A 92 -5.20 2.79 -8.00
CA HIS A 92 -6.33 3.71 -8.24
C HIS A 92 -6.26 4.38 -9.61
N ASP A 93 -5.08 4.88 -10.01
CA ASP A 93 -4.88 5.56 -11.29
C ASP A 93 -5.25 4.69 -12.50
N TRP A 94 -4.96 3.37 -12.42
CA TRP A 94 -5.38 2.41 -13.43
C TRP A 94 -6.87 2.13 -13.39
N ASN A 95 -7.49 2.05 -12.22
CA ASN A 95 -8.92 1.81 -12.09
C ASN A 95 -9.72 3.00 -12.66
N GLU A 96 -9.30 4.24 -12.35
CA GLU A 96 -9.87 5.44 -12.93
C GLU A 96 -9.69 5.49 -14.47
N PHE A 97 -8.49 5.18 -14.94
CA PHE A 97 -8.19 5.10 -16.36
C PHE A 97 -9.13 4.14 -17.10
N TRP A 98 -9.32 2.93 -16.57
CA TRP A 98 -10.18 1.94 -17.21
C TRP A 98 -11.65 2.35 -17.18
N ALA A 99 -12.13 2.97 -16.12
CA ALA A 99 -13.48 3.51 -16.05
C ALA A 99 -13.70 4.61 -17.11
N GLU A 100 -12.76 5.57 -17.23
CA GLU A 100 -12.83 6.61 -18.25
C GLU A 100 -12.71 6.05 -19.67
N TRP A 101 -11.87 5.04 -19.88
CA TRP A 101 -11.73 4.36 -21.17
C TRP A 101 -13.03 3.69 -21.60
N GLU A 102 -13.67 2.96 -20.68
CA GLU A 102 -14.93 2.25 -20.95
C GLU A 102 -16.05 3.23 -21.28
N GLU A 103 -16.16 4.34 -20.55
CA GLU A 103 -17.11 5.41 -20.82
C GLU A 103 -16.87 6.04 -22.20
N ALA A 104 -15.65 6.44 -22.54
CA ALA A 104 -15.30 7.02 -23.83
C ALA A 104 -15.56 6.05 -24.99
N ALA A 105 -15.30 4.76 -24.80
CA ALA A 105 -15.56 3.72 -25.80
C ALA A 105 -17.06 3.53 -26.03
N GLN A 106 -17.88 3.53 -24.98
CA GLN A 106 -19.35 3.46 -25.10
C GLN A 106 -19.93 4.67 -25.82
N GLN A 107 -19.40 5.86 -25.55
CA GLN A 107 -19.82 7.12 -26.18
C GLN A 107 -19.21 7.32 -27.57
N LYS A 108 -18.29 6.46 -28.01
CA LYS A 108 -17.52 6.57 -29.26
C LYS A 108 -16.77 7.90 -29.39
N ASP A 109 -16.27 8.43 -28.26
CA ASP A 109 -15.53 9.68 -28.20
C ASP A 109 -14.05 9.43 -28.60
N GLU A 110 -13.77 9.58 -29.92
CA GLU A 110 -12.44 9.35 -30.47
C GLU A 110 -11.39 10.35 -29.92
N ALA A 111 -11.80 11.59 -29.62
CA ALA A 111 -10.89 12.60 -29.08
C ALA A 111 -10.47 12.23 -27.65
N ARG A 112 -11.40 11.78 -26.81
CA ARG A 112 -11.13 11.31 -25.45
C ARG A 112 -10.28 10.04 -25.47
N LEU A 113 -10.58 9.09 -26.33
CA LEU A 113 -9.78 7.87 -26.48
C LEU A 113 -8.32 8.18 -26.86
N THR A 114 -8.09 9.16 -27.75
CA THR A 114 -6.73 9.58 -28.10
C THR A 114 -5.98 10.19 -26.91
N GLN A 115 -6.65 11.00 -26.08
CA GLN A 115 -6.03 11.54 -24.86
C GLN A 115 -5.72 10.42 -23.86
N LEU A 116 -6.61 9.45 -23.70
CA LEU A 116 -6.40 8.31 -22.82
C LEU A 116 -5.23 7.43 -23.26
N MET A 117 -4.97 7.28 -24.55
CA MET A 117 -3.76 6.59 -25.05
C MET A 117 -2.46 7.23 -24.55
N HIS A 118 -2.38 8.56 -24.47
CA HIS A 118 -1.22 9.25 -23.91
C HIS A 118 -1.11 9.01 -22.41
N ARG A 119 -2.24 9.10 -21.67
CA ARG A 119 -2.28 8.80 -20.23
C ARG A 119 -1.89 7.34 -19.93
N GLN A 120 -2.28 6.40 -20.78
CA GLN A 120 -1.86 5.01 -20.66
C GLN A 120 -0.33 4.88 -20.68
N ALA A 121 0.35 5.53 -21.62
CA ALA A 121 1.80 5.47 -21.70
C ALA A 121 2.49 6.02 -20.44
N GLU A 122 1.94 7.05 -19.82
CA GLU A 122 2.43 7.61 -18.55
C GLU A 122 2.19 6.62 -17.38
N LEU A 123 1.03 5.98 -17.31
CA LEU A 123 0.72 4.97 -16.31
C LEU A 123 1.62 3.74 -16.46
N GLU A 124 1.87 3.30 -17.70
CA GLU A 124 2.77 2.19 -18.01
C GLU A 124 4.21 2.50 -17.59
N ALA A 125 4.67 3.73 -17.79
CA ALA A 125 5.99 4.16 -17.35
C ALA A 125 6.13 4.14 -15.80
N THR A 126 5.03 4.40 -15.08
CA THR A 126 5.01 4.47 -13.61
C THR A 126 4.78 3.11 -12.96
N HIS A 127 3.83 2.32 -13.45
CA HIS A 127 3.34 1.08 -12.83
C HIS A 127 3.69 -0.19 -13.61
N GLY A 128 4.26 -0.06 -14.82
CA GLY A 128 4.53 -1.16 -15.75
C GLY A 128 3.36 -1.44 -16.70
N TYR A 129 3.67 -2.14 -17.78
CA TYR A 129 2.79 -2.34 -18.93
C TYR A 129 1.47 -3.08 -18.62
N ASN A 130 1.45 -3.97 -17.63
CA ASN A 130 0.26 -4.76 -17.32
C ASN A 130 0.13 -4.97 -15.81
N PRO A 131 -0.67 -4.14 -15.13
CA PRO A 131 -0.85 -4.23 -13.69
C PRO A 131 -1.46 -5.56 -13.24
N GLU A 132 -2.35 -6.15 -14.04
CA GLU A 132 -2.96 -7.44 -13.72
C GLU A 132 -1.93 -8.58 -13.80
N HIS A 133 -1.06 -8.56 -14.81
CA HIS A 133 0.02 -9.53 -14.92
C HIS A 133 0.97 -9.44 -13.71
N ARG A 134 1.30 -8.22 -13.29
CA ARG A 134 2.13 -7.98 -12.10
C ARG A 134 1.46 -8.52 -10.83
N ALA A 135 0.17 -8.22 -10.63
CA ALA A 135 -0.60 -8.72 -9.49
C ALA A 135 -0.63 -10.26 -9.45
N LYS A 136 -0.89 -10.89 -10.61
CA LYS A 136 -0.87 -12.36 -10.75
C LYS A 136 0.50 -12.95 -10.45
N ALA A 137 1.58 -12.33 -10.94
CA ALA A 137 2.95 -12.75 -10.64
C ALA A 137 3.28 -12.66 -9.15
N VAL A 138 2.88 -11.57 -8.49
CA VAL A 138 3.04 -11.39 -7.03
C VAL A 138 2.24 -12.44 -6.26
N LEU A 139 0.97 -12.64 -6.60
CA LEU A 139 0.12 -13.66 -5.97
C LEU A 139 0.71 -15.06 -6.10
N SER A 140 1.17 -15.43 -7.31
CA SER A 140 1.82 -16.72 -7.54
C SER A 140 3.11 -16.85 -6.72
N GLY A 141 3.93 -15.80 -6.66
CA GLY A 141 5.16 -15.74 -5.85
C GLY A 141 4.91 -15.91 -4.35
N LEU A 142 3.74 -15.47 -3.86
CA LEU A 142 3.30 -15.66 -2.47
C LEU A 142 2.57 -17.00 -2.23
N GLY A 143 2.51 -17.86 -3.26
CA GLY A 143 1.97 -19.21 -3.18
C GLY A 143 0.46 -19.32 -3.37
N PHE A 144 -0.21 -18.28 -3.88
CA PHE A 144 -1.62 -18.39 -4.24
C PHE A 144 -1.81 -19.15 -5.55
N ALA A 145 -2.58 -20.24 -5.51
CA ALA A 145 -3.03 -20.92 -6.72
C ALA A 145 -4.05 -20.04 -7.48
N GLU A 146 -4.06 -20.12 -8.80
CA GLU A 146 -4.98 -19.35 -9.65
C GLU A 146 -6.45 -19.54 -9.28
N SER A 147 -6.82 -20.77 -8.88
CA SER A 147 -8.18 -21.09 -8.42
C SER A 147 -8.66 -20.31 -7.21
N LYS A 148 -7.76 -19.62 -6.51
CA LYS A 148 -8.07 -18.76 -5.35
C LYS A 148 -8.26 -17.29 -5.72
N TRP A 149 -7.88 -16.85 -6.90
CA TRP A 149 -7.87 -15.43 -7.25
C TRP A 149 -9.26 -14.79 -7.27
N LEU A 150 -10.29 -15.58 -7.59
CA LEU A 150 -11.69 -15.14 -7.60
C LEU A 150 -12.42 -15.37 -6.27
N ARG A 151 -11.76 -15.99 -5.28
CA ARG A 151 -12.35 -16.16 -3.96
C ARG A 151 -12.27 -14.87 -3.17
N THR A 152 -13.26 -14.63 -2.32
CA THR A 152 -13.26 -13.49 -1.41
C THR A 152 -12.20 -13.66 -0.32
N LEU A 153 -11.71 -12.55 0.24
CA LEU A 153 -10.77 -12.61 1.36
C LEU A 153 -11.39 -13.30 2.59
N ARG A 154 -12.71 -13.26 2.73
CA ARG A 154 -13.44 -13.93 3.80
C ARG A 154 -13.25 -15.46 3.79
N GLU A 155 -13.13 -16.05 2.62
CA GLU A 155 -12.90 -17.49 2.44
C GLU A 155 -11.46 -17.92 2.75
N LEU A 156 -10.54 -16.98 2.93
CA LEU A 156 -9.14 -17.23 3.22
C LEU A 156 -8.92 -17.35 4.75
N SER A 157 -7.99 -18.21 5.15
CA SER A 157 -7.53 -18.24 6.55
C SER A 157 -6.71 -16.99 6.90
N GLY A 158 -6.54 -16.71 8.20
CA GLY A 158 -5.79 -15.55 8.69
C GLY A 158 -4.43 -15.38 8.02
N GLY A 159 -3.60 -16.42 8.00
CA GLY A 159 -2.28 -16.37 7.35
C GLY A 159 -2.33 -16.12 5.83
N TRP A 160 -3.39 -16.55 5.15
CA TRP A 160 -3.59 -16.22 3.74
C TRP A 160 -4.05 -14.77 3.54
N ARG A 161 -4.82 -14.22 4.48
CA ARG A 161 -5.19 -12.80 4.46
C ARG A 161 -3.96 -11.89 4.66
N GLU A 162 -3.04 -12.26 5.57
CA GLU A 162 -1.78 -11.52 5.73
C GLU A 162 -0.96 -11.52 4.42
N ARG A 163 -0.85 -12.66 3.75
CA ARG A 163 -0.20 -12.73 2.45
C ARG A 163 -0.92 -11.90 1.37
N ALA A 164 -2.26 -11.82 1.42
CA ALA A 164 -3.03 -10.99 0.48
C ALA A 164 -2.74 -9.49 0.69
N LYS A 165 -2.68 -9.03 1.96
CA LYS A 165 -2.26 -7.66 2.29
C LYS A 165 -0.86 -7.36 1.77
N LEU A 166 0.08 -8.28 1.96
CA LEU A 166 1.44 -8.15 1.42
C LEU A 166 1.44 -8.12 -0.11
N ALA A 167 0.62 -8.96 -0.77
CA ALA A 167 0.48 -8.95 -2.23
C ALA A 167 0.04 -7.59 -2.75
N ARG A 168 -0.94 -6.96 -2.10
CA ARG A 168 -1.46 -5.62 -2.45
C ARG A 168 -0.33 -4.58 -2.43
N VAL A 169 0.45 -4.53 -1.36
CA VAL A 169 1.54 -3.55 -1.20
C VAL A 169 2.68 -3.79 -2.20
N LEU A 170 3.04 -5.06 -2.45
CA LEU A 170 4.06 -5.41 -3.44
C LEU A 170 3.61 -5.07 -4.88
N THR A 171 2.32 -5.24 -5.17
CA THR A 171 1.74 -4.87 -6.47
C THR A 171 1.80 -3.36 -6.70
N ALA A 172 1.58 -2.55 -5.66
CA ALA A 172 1.76 -1.10 -5.71
C ALA A 172 3.19 -0.67 -6.06
N GLY A 173 4.17 -1.55 -5.88
CA GLY A 173 5.57 -1.26 -6.13
C GLY A 173 6.17 -0.34 -5.08
N ALA A 174 5.89 -0.59 -3.83
CA ALA A 174 6.42 0.17 -2.73
C ALA A 174 7.95 0.12 -2.67
N ASP A 175 8.56 1.28 -2.47
CA ASP A 175 10.01 1.45 -2.25
C ASP A 175 10.36 1.24 -0.75
N VAL A 176 9.38 1.44 0.12
CA VAL A 176 9.46 1.23 1.56
C VAL A 176 8.27 0.40 2.03
N LEU A 177 8.53 -0.66 2.76
CA LEU A 177 7.51 -1.53 3.34
C LEU A 177 7.46 -1.31 4.86
N LEU A 178 6.29 -0.96 5.35
CA LEU A 178 5.97 -0.92 6.78
C LEU A 178 5.08 -2.12 7.10
N LEU A 179 5.59 -3.01 7.93
CA LEU A 179 4.93 -4.25 8.29
C LEU A 179 4.65 -4.25 9.80
N ASP A 180 3.38 -4.32 10.18
CA ASP A 180 2.94 -4.39 11.56
C ASP A 180 2.55 -5.82 11.90
N GLU A 181 3.37 -6.51 12.69
CA GLU A 181 3.22 -7.92 13.09
C GLU A 181 2.95 -8.88 11.90
N PRO A 182 3.85 -8.91 10.87
CA PRO A 182 3.63 -9.65 9.62
C PRO A 182 3.67 -11.17 9.80
#